data_e54437e35e31c7619f02d6e1af56a131
#
_entry.id   e54437e35e31c7619f02d6e1af56a131
#
_cell.length_a   1.000
_cell.length_b   1.000
_cell.length_c   1.000
_cell.angle_alpha   90.00
_cell.angle_beta   90.00
_cell.angle_gamma   90.00
#
_symmetry.space_group_name_H-M   'P 1'
#
loop_
_entity.id
_entity.type
_entity.pdbx_description
1 polymer ?
#
loop_
_entity_poly.entity_id
_entity_poly.type
_entity_poly.pdbx_seq_one_letter_code
_entity_poly.pdbx_strand_id
1 'polypeptide(L)'
;MENLVINRAFWRDRPTFVTGASGLVGSWLVRRLVEAGADVVCLVRDWVPQSELVRTGLIKRVKVVRGDIRRRGVLERALGEYEIESVLHLAAQTIVTIANRNPVATFETNIGGTWNLLEACRRSPTVKQIVVASSDKAYGDQAILPYDENTPLHGQHPYDVSKSATDLISTTYAKTYGLPVVITRCGNFYGGGD
;
A
#
# COMPACT_ATOMS: atom_id res chain seq x y z
N MET A 1 -3.12 21.62 12.90
CA MET A 1 -2.43 20.70 11.98
C MET A 1 -1.38 21.50 11.25
N GLU A 2 -0.11 21.27 11.53
CA GLU A 2 0.96 21.88 10.74
C GLU A 2 0.79 21.41 9.28
N ASN A 3 0.84 22.36 8.35
CA ASN A 3 0.84 22.04 6.92
C ASN A 3 2.10 21.23 6.61
N LEU A 4 1.97 19.92 6.50
CA LEU A 4 3.05 19.06 6.01
C LEU A 4 3.46 19.54 4.62
N VAL A 5 4.60 20.21 4.56
CA VAL A 5 5.17 20.72 3.32
C VAL A 5 5.75 19.53 2.56
N ILE A 6 5.12 19.19 1.44
CA ILE A 6 5.64 18.13 0.56
C ILE A 6 6.98 18.58 -0.02
N ASN A 7 8.02 17.81 0.21
CA ASN A 7 9.33 18.05 -0.40
C ASN A 7 9.26 17.75 -1.92
N ARG A 8 8.95 18.77 -2.71
CA ARG A 8 8.83 18.63 -4.17
C ARG A 8 10.15 18.26 -4.84
N ALA A 9 11.28 18.69 -4.29
CA ALA A 9 12.60 18.34 -4.85
C ALA A 9 12.87 16.83 -4.71
N PHE A 10 12.39 16.22 -3.63
CA PHE A 10 12.51 14.78 -3.41
C PHE A 10 11.65 13.95 -4.40
N TRP A 11 10.44 14.43 -4.72
CA TRP A 11 9.50 13.69 -5.57
C TRP A 11 9.66 13.95 -7.07
N ARG A 12 10.29 15.07 -7.46
CA ARG A 12 10.41 15.44 -8.87
C ARG A 12 11.05 14.32 -9.69
N ASP A 13 10.36 13.92 -10.75
CA ASP A 13 10.77 12.88 -11.71
C ASP A 13 11.08 11.51 -11.07
N ARG A 14 10.71 11.30 -9.80
CA ARG A 14 10.97 10.06 -9.09
C ARG A 14 9.97 8.97 -9.50
N PRO A 15 10.45 7.84 -10.07
CA PRO A 15 9.60 6.72 -10.44
C PRO A 15 8.96 6.09 -9.19
N THR A 16 7.64 6.23 -9.08
CA THR A 16 6.90 5.85 -7.87
C THR A 16 5.77 4.90 -8.20
N PHE A 17 5.81 3.69 -7.66
CA PHE A 17 4.79 2.66 -7.84
C PHE A 17 3.77 2.68 -6.73
N VAL A 18 2.49 2.80 -7.08
CA VAL A 18 1.38 2.85 -6.13
C VAL A 18 0.45 1.67 -6.37
N THR A 19 0.29 0.80 -5.38
CA THR A 19 -0.76 -0.22 -5.37
C THR A 19 -1.96 0.29 -4.58
N GLY A 20 -3.17 -0.13 -4.95
CA GLY A 20 -4.39 0.41 -4.34
C GLY A 20 -4.73 1.84 -4.77
N ALA A 21 -4.20 2.28 -5.91
CA ALA A 21 -4.34 3.63 -6.44
C ALA A 21 -5.80 4.07 -6.71
N SER A 22 -6.71 3.12 -6.94
CA SER A 22 -8.15 3.38 -7.14
C SER A 22 -8.96 3.41 -5.83
N GLY A 23 -8.34 3.09 -4.68
CA GLY A 23 -8.98 3.20 -3.37
C GLY A 23 -9.05 4.65 -2.86
N LEU A 24 -9.76 4.85 -1.73
CA LEU A 24 -9.92 6.17 -1.09
C LEU A 24 -8.57 6.86 -0.87
N VAL A 25 -7.71 6.30 -0.05
CA VAL A 25 -6.41 6.88 0.30
C VAL A 25 -5.47 6.91 -0.91
N GLY A 26 -5.45 5.82 -1.72
CA GLY A 26 -4.57 5.71 -2.88
C GLY A 26 -4.82 6.79 -3.93
N SER A 27 -6.06 7.13 -4.22
CA SER A 27 -6.40 8.18 -5.19
C SER A 27 -5.92 9.56 -4.74
N TRP A 28 -6.09 9.89 -3.46
CA TRP A 28 -5.60 11.15 -2.89
C TRP A 28 -4.07 11.20 -2.85
N LEU A 29 -3.44 10.08 -2.52
CA LEU A 29 -1.98 9.96 -2.54
C LEU A 29 -1.42 10.17 -3.94
N VAL A 30 -1.99 9.51 -4.95
CA VAL A 30 -1.61 9.67 -6.36
C VAL A 30 -1.73 11.13 -6.80
N ARG A 31 -2.81 11.82 -6.43
CA ARG A 31 -2.97 13.25 -6.71
C ARG A 31 -1.81 14.07 -6.14
N ARG A 32 -1.47 13.86 -4.87
CA ARG A 32 -0.40 14.61 -4.19
C ARG A 32 0.98 14.33 -4.79
N LEU A 33 1.24 13.07 -5.18
CA LEU A 33 2.48 12.69 -5.87
C LEU A 33 2.61 13.36 -7.24
N VAL A 34 1.53 13.36 -8.04
CA VAL A 34 1.51 14.03 -9.34
C VAL A 34 1.69 15.55 -9.19
N GLU A 35 1.05 16.18 -8.19
CA GLU A 35 1.24 17.60 -7.87
C GLU A 35 2.66 17.92 -7.39
N ALA A 36 3.33 16.96 -6.77
CA ALA A 36 4.73 17.06 -6.35
C ALA A 36 5.74 16.82 -7.49
N GLY A 37 5.26 16.37 -8.66
CA GLY A 37 6.10 16.12 -9.84
C GLY A 37 6.67 14.71 -9.93
N ALA A 38 6.15 13.74 -9.17
CA ALA A 38 6.57 12.35 -9.26
C ALA A 38 6.15 11.69 -10.58
N ASP A 39 6.96 10.76 -11.07
CA ASP A 39 6.60 9.88 -12.18
C ASP A 39 5.83 8.68 -11.63
N VAL A 40 4.50 8.78 -11.65
CA VAL A 40 3.63 7.84 -10.94
C VAL A 40 3.18 6.69 -11.84
N VAL A 41 3.39 5.47 -11.36
CA VAL A 41 2.92 4.21 -11.96
C VAL A 41 1.90 3.57 -11.02
N CYS A 42 0.67 3.39 -11.47
CA CYS A 42 -0.43 2.83 -10.68
C CYS A 42 -0.70 1.38 -11.06
N LEU A 43 -0.71 0.47 -10.08
CA LEU A 43 -1.29 -0.86 -10.26
C LEU A 43 -2.81 -0.78 -10.13
N VAL A 44 -3.51 -1.11 -11.20
CA VAL A 44 -4.98 -1.09 -11.25
C VAL A 44 -5.48 -2.49 -11.58
N ARG A 45 -6.19 -3.11 -10.64
CA ARG A 45 -6.81 -4.42 -10.84
C ARG A 45 -8.14 -4.28 -11.59
N ASP A 46 -9.04 -3.51 -11.02
CA ASP A 46 -10.39 -3.33 -11.52
C ASP A 46 -10.63 -1.88 -11.96
N TRP A 47 -11.48 -1.71 -12.97
CA TRP A 47 -11.95 -0.40 -13.37
C TRP A 47 -13.05 0.06 -12.40
N VAL A 48 -12.80 1.11 -11.64
CA VAL A 48 -13.73 1.71 -10.68
C VAL A 48 -14.09 3.13 -11.13
N PRO A 49 -15.18 3.32 -11.89
CA PRO A 49 -15.54 4.63 -12.45
C PRO A 49 -15.73 5.73 -11.38
N GLN A 50 -16.24 5.34 -10.20
CA GLN A 50 -16.51 6.25 -9.08
C GLN A 50 -15.25 6.65 -8.31
N SER A 51 -14.13 5.93 -8.48
CA SER A 51 -12.88 6.28 -7.78
C SER A 51 -12.44 7.70 -8.16
N GLU A 52 -11.87 8.40 -7.20
CA GLU A 52 -11.33 9.75 -7.42
C GLU A 52 -10.27 9.75 -8.54
N LEU A 53 -9.50 8.67 -8.66
CA LEU A 53 -8.51 8.47 -9.71
C LEU A 53 -9.12 8.56 -11.13
N VAL A 54 -10.29 7.95 -11.34
CA VAL A 54 -10.97 7.90 -12.64
C VAL A 54 -11.87 9.14 -12.82
N ARG A 55 -12.71 9.45 -11.84
CA ARG A 55 -13.71 10.50 -11.88
C ARG A 55 -13.11 11.89 -12.17
N THR A 56 -11.94 12.18 -11.65
CA THR A 56 -11.25 13.46 -11.86
C THR A 56 -10.35 13.48 -13.09
N GLY A 57 -10.25 12.37 -13.81
CA GLY A 57 -9.34 12.24 -14.94
C GLY A 57 -7.86 12.12 -14.57
N LEU A 58 -7.54 11.98 -13.27
CA LEU A 58 -6.17 11.84 -12.78
C LEU A 58 -5.45 10.64 -13.38
N ILE A 59 -6.20 9.57 -13.71
CA ILE A 59 -5.67 8.37 -14.37
C ILE A 59 -4.98 8.67 -15.72
N LYS A 60 -5.32 9.77 -16.39
CA LYS A 60 -4.69 10.20 -17.66
C LYS A 60 -3.32 10.84 -17.45
N ARG A 61 -2.96 11.17 -16.21
CA ARG A 61 -1.70 11.84 -15.83
C ARG A 61 -0.68 10.89 -15.23
N VAL A 62 -1.00 9.59 -15.18
CA VAL A 62 -0.16 8.55 -14.58
C VAL A 62 0.00 7.37 -15.55
N LYS A 63 1.03 6.58 -15.36
CA LYS A 63 1.20 5.31 -16.05
C LYS A 63 0.34 4.25 -15.36
N VAL A 64 -0.28 3.36 -16.11
CA VAL A 64 -1.18 2.34 -15.57
C VAL A 64 -0.69 0.95 -15.95
N VAL A 65 -0.39 0.16 -14.92
CA VAL A 65 -0.15 -1.29 -15.03
C VAL A 65 -1.43 -2.01 -14.64
N ARG A 66 -2.00 -2.78 -15.58
CA ARG A 66 -3.15 -3.64 -15.31
C ARG A 66 -2.68 -4.93 -14.66
N GLY A 67 -3.22 -5.25 -13.48
CA GLY A 67 -2.85 -6.49 -12.81
C GLY A 67 -3.32 -6.60 -11.37
N ASP A 68 -3.16 -7.80 -10.83
CA ASP A 68 -3.49 -8.16 -9.46
C ASP A 68 -2.20 -8.33 -8.65
N ILE A 69 -2.19 -7.81 -7.43
CA ILE A 69 -1.05 -7.89 -6.51
C ILE A 69 -0.68 -9.34 -6.15
N ARG A 70 -1.61 -10.27 -6.28
CA ARG A 70 -1.38 -11.71 -6.08
C ARG A 70 -0.49 -12.33 -7.17
N ARG A 71 -0.22 -11.61 -8.27
CA ARG A 71 0.61 -12.08 -9.38
C ARG A 71 1.98 -11.43 -9.35
N ARG A 72 2.95 -12.08 -8.71
CA ARG A 72 4.31 -11.57 -8.55
C ARG A 72 4.96 -11.14 -9.86
N GLY A 73 4.83 -11.92 -10.94
CA GLY A 73 5.44 -11.56 -12.23
C GLY A 73 4.96 -10.21 -12.81
N VAL A 74 3.73 -9.79 -12.51
CA VAL A 74 3.25 -8.45 -12.90
C VAL A 74 3.98 -7.37 -12.12
N LEU A 75 4.25 -7.60 -10.84
CA LEU A 75 4.97 -6.66 -9.97
C LEU A 75 6.44 -6.57 -10.39
N GLU A 76 7.13 -7.70 -10.56
CA GLU A 76 8.52 -7.75 -11.03
C GLU A 76 8.70 -7.02 -12.37
N ARG A 77 7.80 -7.27 -13.32
CA ARG A 77 7.81 -6.56 -14.61
C ARG A 77 7.61 -5.06 -14.43
N ALA A 78 6.63 -4.63 -13.64
CA ALA A 78 6.35 -3.20 -13.44
C ALA A 78 7.53 -2.48 -12.77
N LEU A 79 8.13 -3.09 -11.74
CA LEU A 79 9.28 -2.51 -11.05
C LEU A 79 10.48 -2.35 -11.98
N GLY A 80 10.75 -3.34 -12.85
CA GLY A 80 11.86 -3.28 -13.81
C GLY A 80 11.58 -2.36 -15.00
N GLU A 81 10.40 -2.47 -15.64
CA GLU A 81 10.04 -1.70 -16.85
C GLU A 81 10.03 -0.18 -16.60
N TYR A 82 9.61 0.22 -15.39
CA TYR A 82 9.53 1.64 -15.01
C TYR A 82 10.65 2.08 -14.06
N GLU A 83 11.67 1.27 -13.84
CA GLU A 83 12.84 1.56 -12.99
C GLU A 83 12.44 2.16 -11.62
N ILE A 84 11.43 1.54 -10.97
CA ILE A 84 10.80 2.07 -9.77
C ILE A 84 11.81 2.25 -8.63
N GLU A 85 11.82 3.46 -8.06
CA GLU A 85 12.62 3.79 -6.86
C GLU A 85 11.81 3.79 -5.57
N SER A 86 10.54 4.20 -5.63
CA SER A 86 9.66 4.30 -4.45
C SER A 86 8.42 3.43 -4.63
N VAL A 87 8.05 2.69 -3.60
CA VAL A 87 6.87 1.82 -3.60
C VAL A 87 5.94 2.19 -2.45
N LEU A 88 4.68 2.50 -2.78
CA LEU A 88 3.63 2.82 -1.81
C LEU A 88 2.53 1.77 -1.90
N HIS A 89 2.50 0.87 -0.91
CA HIS A 89 1.64 -0.29 -0.90
C HIS A 89 0.38 -0.06 -0.07
N LEU A 90 -0.75 0.24 -0.75
CA LEU A 90 -2.05 0.44 -0.13
C LEU A 90 -3.09 -0.59 -0.59
N ALA A 91 -2.75 -1.47 -1.54
CA ALA A 91 -3.69 -2.48 -2.01
C ALA A 91 -4.02 -3.47 -0.90
N ALA A 92 -5.29 -3.56 -0.53
CA ALA A 92 -5.81 -4.51 0.44
C ALA A 92 -7.31 -4.72 0.23
N GLN A 93 -7.82 -5.85 0.72
CA GLN A 93 -9.24 -6.00 1.03
C GLN A 93 -9.46 -5.42 2.44
N THR A 94 -10.19 -4.29 2.52
CA THR A 94 -10.30 -3.49 3.74
C THR A 94 -11.64 -3.58 4.46
N ILE A 95 -12.66 -4.15 3.81
CA ILE A 95 -14.01 -4.21 4.35
C ILE A 95 -14.16 -5.44 5.26
N VAL A 96 -14.30 -5.21 6.56
CA VAL A 96 -14.34 -6.27 7.60
C VAL A 96 -15.44 -7.29 7.33
N THR A 97 -16.63 -6.84 6.93
CA THR A 97 -17.75 -7.77 6.64
C THR A 97 -17.46 -8.68 5.45
N ILE A 98 -16.72 -8.20 4.44
CA ILE A 98 -16.28 -9.02 3.31
C ILE A 98 -15.18 -9.98 3.77
N ALA A 99 -14.23 -9.52 4.58
CA ALA A 99 -13.16 -10.36 5.12
C ALA A 99 -13.74 -11.52 5.94
N ASN A 100 -14.75 -11.26 6.76
CA ASN A 100 -15.42 -12.29 7.55
C ASN A 100 -16.18 -13.32 6.68
N ARG A 101 -16.75 -12.89 5.56
CA ARG A 101 -17.47 -13.80 4.63
C ARG A 101 -16.52 -14.58 3.72
N ASN A 102 -15.37 -14.01 3.37
CA ASN A 102 -14.38 -14.62 2.49
C ASN A 102 -12.95 -14.41 3.03
N PRO A 103 -12.56 -15.11 4.11
CA PRO A 103 -11.25 -14.95 4.71
C PRO A 103 -10.11 -15.37 3.78
N VAL A 104 -10.30 -16.40 2.96
CA VAL A 104 -9.27 -16.91 2.03
C VAL A 104 -8.86 -15.82 1.05
N ALA A 105 -9.84 -15.20 0.35
CA ALA A 105 -9.54 -14.12 -0.60
C ALA A 105 -8.90 -12.91 0.10
N THR A 106 -9.25 -12.63 1.35
CA THR A 106 -8.64 -11.59 2.16
C THR A 106 -7.18 -11.91 2.46
N PHE A 107 -6.88 -13.13 2.88
CA PHE A 107 -5.50 -13.57 3.15
C PHE A 107 -4.65 -13.62 1.87
N GLU A 108 -5.18 -14.15 0.78
CA GLU A 108 -4.49 -14.13 -0.51
C GLU A 108 -4.12 -12.72 -0.96
N THR A 109 -5.03 -11.76 -0.78
CA THR A 109 -4.81 -10.37 -1.18
C THR A 109 -3.88 -9.66 -0.21
N ASN A 110 -4.20 -9.65 1.09
CA ASN A 110 -3.51 -8.82 2.07
C ASN A 110 -2.15 -9.43 2.46
N ILE A 111 -2.10 -10.73 2.68
CA ILE A 111 -0.88 -11.44 3.08
C ILE A 111 -0.09 -11.82 1.83
N GLY A 112 -0.73 -12.59 0.93
CA GLY A 112 -0.12 -13.07 -0.32
C GLY A 112 0.35 -11.94 -1.22
N GLY A 113 -0.49 -10.92 -1.40
CA GLY A 113 -0.13 -9.72 -2.17
C GLY A 113 1.05 -8.96 -1.58
N THR A 114 1.11 -8.82 -0.25
CA THR A 114 2.21 -8.13 0.41
C THR A 114 3.53 -8.87 0.24
N TRP A 115 3.60 -10.18 0.50
CA TRP A 115 4.88 -10.88 0.32
C TRP A 115 5.33 -10.93 -1.15
N ASN A 116 4.38 -11.02 -2.10
CA ASN A 116 4.71 -10.95 -3.53
C ASN A 116 5.37 -9.62 -3.89
N LEU A 117 4.82 -8.51 -3.38
CA LEU A 117 5.38 -7.18 -3.60
C LEU A 117 6.76 -7.04 -2.94
N LEU A 118 6.88 -7.41 -1.68
CA LEU A 118 8.14 -7.31 -0.95
C LEU A 118 9.24 -8.15 -1.60
N GLU A 119 8.92 -9.37 -2.07
CA GLU A 119 9.88 -10.21 -2.79
C GLU A 119 10.25 -9.62 -4.15
N ALA A 120 9.30 -9.03 -4.88
CA ALA A 120 9.60 -8.31 -6.11
C ALA A 120 10.52 -7.10 -5.84
N CYS A 121 10.26 -6.34 -4.78
CA CYS A 121 11.12 -5.22 -4.37
C CYS A 121 12.53 -5.68 -3.97
N ARG A 122 12.64 -6.80 -3.22
CA ARG A 122 13.93 -7.37 -2.81
C ARG A 122 14.81 -7.75 -3.99
N ARG A 123 14.19 -8.19 -5.09
CA ARG A 123 14.88 -8.56 -6.33
C ARG A 123 15.16 -7.38 -7.25
N SER A 124 14.50 -6.26 -7.03
CA SER A 124 14.69 -5.06 -7.85
C SER A 124 15.97 -4.32 -7.47
N PRO A 125 16.86 -4.00 -8.42
CA PRO A 125 18.06 -3.22 -8.13
C PRO A 125 17.79 -1.72 -7.94
N THR A 126 16.59 -1.24 -8.29
CA THR A 126 16.26 0.20 -8.32
C THR A 126 15.45 0.67 -7.12
N VAL A 127 14.71 -0.23 -6.44
CA VAL A 127 13.85 0.13 -5.31
C VAL A 127 14.69 0.57 -4.11
N LYS A 128 14.47 1.83 -3.66
CA LYS A 128 15.22 2.49 -2.58
C LYS A 128 14.38 2.70 -1.32
N GLN A 129 13.05 2.64 -1.43
CA GLN A 129 12.15 2.84 -0.29
C GLN A 129 10.78 2.22 -0.54
N ILE A 130 10.19 1.69 0.52
CA ILE A 130 8.90 1.03 0.49
C ILE A 130 8.09 1.51 1.69
N VAL A 131 6.84 1.92 1.46
CA VAL A 131 5.87 2.16 2.52
C VAL A 131 4.75 1.14 2.40
N VAL A 132 4.48 0.43 3.48
CA VAL A 132 3.40 -0.57 3.56
C VAL A 132 2.31 -0.08 4.51
N ALA A 133 1.11 0.07 4.01
CA ALA A 133 -0.05 0.42 4.83
C ALA A 133 -0.57 -0.80 5.60
N SER A 134 -0.22 -0.86 6.88
CA SER A 134 -0.86 -1.71 7.88
C SER A 134 -2.10 -1.00 8.45
N SER A 135 -2.52 -1.34 9.67
CA SER A 135 -3.67 -0.77 10.34
C SER A 135 -3.49 -0.86 11.85
N ASP A 136 -4.16 0.00 12.60
CA ASP A 136 -4.36 -0.14 14.05
C ASP A 136 -5.05 -1.48 14.41
N LYS A 137 -5.86 -2.03 13.49
CA LYS A 137 -6.47 -3.36 13.65
C LYS A 137 -5.46 -4.50 13.78
N ALA A 138 -4.21 -4.29 13.37
CA ALA A 138 -3.14 -5.25 13.60
C ALA A 138 -2.84 -5.48 15.09
N TYR A 139 -3.12 -4.50 15.95
CA TYR A 139 -2.98 -4.63 17.39
C TYR A 139 -4.05 -5.53 18.03
N GLY A 140 -5.21 -5.73 17.35
CA GLY A 140 -6.36 -6.41 17.94
C GLY A 140 -6.94 -5.63 19.14
N ASP A 141 -7.71 -6.33 19.96
CA ASP A 141 -8.25 -5.76 21.19
C ASP A 141 -7.19 -5.79 22.29
N GLN A 142 -6.87 -4.63 22.86
CA GLN A 142 -5.89 -4.46 23.91
C GLN A 142 -6.55 -3.88 25.16
N ALA A 143 -6.09 -4.33 26.35
CA ALA A 143 -6.59 -3.83 27.62
C ALA A 143 -6.10 -2.40 27.95
N ILE A 144 -5.01 -1.96 27.33
CA ILE A 144 -4.38 -0.65 27.56
C ILE A 144 -4.45 0.17 26.29
N LEU A 145 -4.96 1.39 26.41
CA LEU A 145 -5.07 2.38 25.35
C LEU A 145 -4.46 3.72 25.79
N PRO A 146 -3.96 4.55 24.89
CA PRO A 146 -3.86 4.35 23.44
C PRO A 146 -2.79 3.32 23.04
N TYR A 147 -2.88 2.78 21.82
CA TYR A 147 -1.80 1.99 21.23
C TYR A 147 -0.54 2.83 21.02
N ASP A 148 0.61 2.23 21.17
CA ASP A 148 1.90 2.74 20.72
C ASP A 148 2.59 1.74 19.77
N GLU A 149 3.73 2.10 19.22
CA GLU A 149 4.46 1.27 18.27
C GLU A 149 5.00 -0.03 18.87
N ASN A 150 5.08 -0.13 20.19
CA ASN A 150 5.56 -1.31 20.93
C ASN A 150 4.41 -2.25 21.32
N THR A 151 3.17 -1.80 21.17
CA THR A 151 2.00 -2.63 21.46
C THR A 151 2.04 -3.92 20.65
N PRO A 152 1.91 -5.12 21.25
CA PRO A 152 1.97 -6.38 20.53
C PRO A 152 0.88 -6.50 19.45
N LEU A 153 1.24 -7.11 18.33
CA LEU A 153 0.29 -7.42 17.27
C LEU A 153 -0.52 -8.64 17.66
N HIS A 154 -1.84 -8.50 17.75
CA HIS A 154 -2.75 -9.54 18.25
C HIS A 154 -4.08 -9.55 17.51
N GLY A 155 -4.06 -9.52 16.18
CA GLY A 155 -5.27 -9.63 15.37
C GLY A 155 -5.97 -10.97 15.60
N GLN A 156 -7.31 -10.97 15.72
CA GLN A 156 -8.12 -12.15 16.00
C GLN A 156 -9.14 -12.43 14.89
N HIS A 157 -9.61 -11.40 14.20
CA HIS A 157 -10.54 -11.52 13.09
C HIS A 157 -9.82 -11.54 11.73
N PRO A 158 -10.41 -12.04 10.66
CA PRO A 158 -9.73 -12.24 9.38
C PRO A 158 -8.99 -10.99 8.86
N TYR A 159 -9.62 -9.82 8.91
CA TYR A 159 -8.96 -8.58 8.51
C TYR A 159 -7.79 -8.24 9.44
N ASP A 160 -8.01 -8.29 10.76
CA ASP A 160 -7.01 -7.95 11.77
C ASP A 160 -5.79 -8.87 11.66
N VAL A 161 -6.04 -10.20 11.57
CA VAL A 161 -4.99 -11.22 11.32
C VAL A 161 -4.22 -10.91 10.04
N SER A 162 -4.92 -10.53 8.98
CA SER A 162 -4.27 -10.19 7.71
C SER A 162 -3.34 -8.99 7.83
N LYS A 163 -3.71 -7.98 8.65
CA LYS A 163 -2.88 -6.80 8.91
C LYS A 163 -1.73 -7.08 9.87
N SER A 164 -1.94 -7.89 10.92
CA SER A 164 -0.85 -8.39 11.77
C SER A 164 0.20 -9.16 10.95
N ALA A 165 -0.26 -10.05 10.06
CA ALA A 165 0.63 -10.82 9.19
C ALA A 165 1.38 -9.92 8.18
N THR A 166 0.69 -8.95 7.57
CA THR A 166 1.31 -7.95 6.70
C THR A 166 2.44 -7.21 7.40
N ASP A 167 2.21 -6.78 8.64
CA ASP A 167 3.18 -6.06 9.48
C ASP A 167 4.39 -6.95 9.80
N LEU A 168 4.15 -8.16 10.31
CA LEU A 168 5.22 -9.12 10.65
C LEU A 168 6.07 -9.51 9.43
N ILE A 169 5.45 -9.76 8.27
CA ILE A 169 6.16 -10.08 7.04
C ILE A 169 7.01 -8.89 6.60
N SER A 170 6.45 -7.68 6.62
CA SER A 170 7.17 -6.45 6.26
C SER A 170 8.37 -6.22 7.18
N THR A 171 8.19 -6.43 8.47
CA THR A 171 9.27 -6.39 9.48
C THR A 171 10.35 -7.44 9.20
N THR A 172 9.96 -8.66 8.80
CA THR A 172 10.89 -9.72 8.44
C THR A 172 11.75 -9.32 7.24
N TYR A 173 11.14 -8.78 6.19
CA TYR A 173 11.89 -8.31 5.02
C TYR A 173 12.85 -7.16 5.36
N ALA A 174 12.44 -6.24 6.22
CA ALA A 174 13.31 -5.16 6.70
C ALA A 174 14.50 -5.71 7.51
N LYS A 175 14.24 -6.56 8.52
CA LYS A 175 15.26 -7.03 9.46
C LYS A 175 16.18 -8.08 8.87
N THR A 176 15.64 -9.02 8.09
CA THR A 176 16.41 -10.17 7.58
C THR A 176 17.15 -9.84 6.30
N TYR A 177 16.52 -9.07 5.41
CA TYR A 177 17.07 -8.78 4.08
C TYR A 177 17.54 -7.34 3.91
N GLY A 178 17.42 -6.49 4.93
CA GLY A 178 17.80 -5.08 4.85
C GLY A 178 16.93 -4.25 3.89
N LEU A 179 15.72 -4.73 3.58
CA LEU A 179 14.83 -4.02 2.67
C LEU A 179 14.35 -2.71 3.32
N PRO A 180 14.42 -1.56 2.62
CA PRO A 180 14.07 -0.25 3.20
C PRO A 180 12.54 -0.07 3.31
N VAL A 181 11.92 -0.79 4.25
CA VAL A 181 10.47 -0.81 4.48
C VAL A 181 10.11 0.04 5.70
N VAL A 182 9.14 0.93 5.52
CA VAL A 182 8.41 1.62 6.59
C VAL A 182 6.99 1.07 6.62
N ILE A 183 6.49 0.77 7.82
CA ILE A 183 5.14 0.25 8.04
C ILE A 183 4.32 1.35 8.73
N THR A 184 3.16 1.69 8.18
CA THR A 184 2.24 2.67 8.78
C THR A 184 1.02 1.94 9.35
N ARG A 185 0.81 2.03 10.68
CA ARG A 185 -0.35 1.46 11.37
C ARG A 185 -1.42 2.53 11.52
N CYS A 186 -2.19 2.69 10.48
CA CYS A 186 -3.15 3.78 10.39
C CYS A 186 -4.48 3.40 11.04
N GLY A 187 -5.11 4.37 11.70
CA GLY A 187 -6.52 4.29 12.12
C GLY A 187 -7.48 4.44 10.95
N ASN A 188 -8.75 4.71 11.23
CA ASN A 188 -9.76 4.86 10.19
C ASN A 188 -9.50 6.12 9.35
N PHE A 189 -9.55 5.95 8.04
CA PHE A 189 -9.56 7.05 7.09
C PHE A 189 -10.98 7.44 6.71
N TYR A 190 -11.20 8.72 6.53
CA TYR A 190 -12.46 9.26 6.02
C TYR A 190 -12.18 10.50 5.16
N GLY A 191 -13.07 10.80 4.23
CA GLY A 191 -12.90 11.97 3.36
C GLY A 191 -13.69 11.89 2.07
N GLY A 192 -13.47 12.85 1.20
CA GLY A 192 -14.14 12.89 -0.10
C GLY A 192 -13.78 11.69 -0.97
N GLY A 193 -14.81 11.01 -1.49
CA GLY A 193 -14.66 9.79 -2.31
C GLY A 193 -14.79 8.47 -1.52
N ASP A 194 -15.24 8.59 -0.25
CA ASP A 194 -15.55 7.43 0.59
C ASP A 194 -16.95 6.88 0.25
#